data_612430f6eae730dd8f1653b0c6eb7104
#
_entry.id   612430f6eae730dd8f1653b0c6eb7104
#
_cell.length_a   1.000
_cell.length_b   1.000
_cell.length_c   1.000
_cell.angle_alpha   90.00
_cell.angle_beta   90.00
_cell.angle_gamma   90.00
#
_symmetry.space_group_name_H-M   'P 1'
#
loop_
_entity.id
_entity.type
_entity.pdbx_description
1 polymer ?
#
loop_
_entity_poly.entity_id
_entity_poly.type
_entity_poly.pdbx_seq_one_letter_code
_entity_poly.pdbx_strand_id
1 'polypeptide(L)'
;MEMTLCPKPEASDFLRLCCIDWSCGECGIPLFKFLPEEQSEEGTTKWKRFEYVLTGKVTASGEQQKKIALVRKETSPKELFQYFIKLLEDYPYHQFMAIWQRKQLDDLLENLPLGHAVCIHDYSESYSCRGQNEIQSQYFDVNKASPISTRIYDM
;
A
#
# COMPACT_ATOMS: atom_id res chain seq x y z
N MET A 1 -12.77 8.53 -4.26
CA MET A 1 -11.67 9.48 -4.52
C MET A 1 -12.03 10.60 -5.46
N GLU A 2 -12.95 10.42 -6.39
CA GLU A 2 -13.47 11.52 -7.21
C GLU A 2 -14.06 12.69 -6.41
N MET A 3 -14.43 12.45 -5.16
CA MET A 3 -14.97 13.47 -4.25
C MET A 3 -13.90 14.30 -3.52
N THR A 4 -12.64 13.93 -3.59
CA THR A 4 -11.58 14.54 -2.77
C THR A 4 -10.54 15.32 -3.57
N LEU A 5 -10.47 15.09 -4.87
CA LEU A 5 -9.54 15.75 -5.79
C LEU A 5 -10.31 16.30 -6.98
N CYS A 6 -9.77 17.34 -7.59
CA CYS A 6 -10.29 17.85 -8.85
C CYS A 6 -10.27 16.77 -9.92
N PRO A 7 -11.21 16.81 -10.88
CA PRO A 7 -11.18 15.90 -12.00
C PRO A 7 -9.88 16.06 -12.79
N LYS A 8 -9.44 14.96 -13.35
CA LYS A 8 -8.28 14.91 -14.23
C LYS A 8 -8.51 15.81 -15.45
N PRO A 9 -7.52 16.60 -15.92
CA PRO A 9 -7.64 17.37 -17.14
C PRO A 9 -7.89 16.46 -18.36
N GLU A 10 -8.76 16.86 -19.29
CA GLU A 10 -9.12 16.04 -20.46
C GLU A 10 -7.89 15.66 -21.33
N ALA A 11 -6.90 16.55 -21.41
CA ALA A 11 -5.68 16.34 -22.19
C ALA A 11 -4.56 15.62 -21.41
N SER A 12 -4.82 15.09 -20.23
CA SER A 12 -3.79 14.47 -19.39
C SER A 12 -4.28 13.17 -18.77
N ASP A 13 -3.40 12.19 -18.71
CA ASP A 13 -3.64 10.94 -17.96
C ASP A 13 -3.46 11.11 -16.46
N PHE A 14 -2.93 12.25 -16.04
CA PHE A 14 -2.52 12.50 -14.67
C PHE A 14 -3.34 13.62 -14.02
N LEU A 15 -3.44 13.55 -12.70
CA LEU A 15 -3.94 14.64 -11.89
C LEU A 15 -2.99 15.84 -11.93
N ARG A 16 -3.51 17.02 -11.62
CA ARG A 16 -2.67 18.22 -11.47
C ARG A 16 -1.75 18.07 -10.27
N LEU A 17 -0.52 18.55 -10.40
CA LEU A 17 0.47 18.46 -9.31
C LEU A 17 -0.05 19.09 -8.01
N CYS A 18 -0.68 20.25 -8.11
CA CYS A 18 -1.29 20.92 -6.94
C CYS A 18 -2.34 20.07 -6.22
N CYS A 19 -3.01 19.15 -6.92
CA CYS A 19 -3.96 18.23 -6.28
C CYS A 19 -3.24 17.07 -5.58
N ILE A 20 -2.09 16.65 -6.14
CA ILE A 20 -1.29 15.54 -5.60
C ILE A 20 -0.58 15.97 -4.31
N ASP A 21 -0.06 17.18 -4.27
CA ASP A 21 0.69 17.74 -3.14
C ASP A 21 -0.20 18.54 -2.15
N TRP A 22 -1.53 18.48 -2.32
CA TRP A 22 -2.52 19.15 -1.49
C TRP A 22 -2.43 20.70 -1.47
N SER A 23 -1.78 21.32 -2.45
CA SER A 23 -1.69 22.78 -2.58
C SER A 23 -2.83 23.40 -3.39
N CYS A 24 -3.78 22.59 -3.86
CA CYS A 24 -4.94 23.03 -4.62
C CYS A 24 -5.94 23.77 -3.72
N GLY A 25 -6.38 24.95 -4.13
CA GLY A 25 -7.42 25.71 -3.40
C GLY A 25 -8.86 25.19 -3.60
N GLU A 26 -9.08 24.26 -4.54
CA GLU A 26 -10.41 23.77 -4.91
C GLU A 26 -10.70 22.35 -4.42
N CYS A 27 -9.68 21.61 -3.99
CA CYS A 27 -9.81 20.23 -3.54
C CYS A 27 -8.83 19.90 -2.42
N GLY A 28 -8.99 18.74 -1.85
CA GLY A 28 -8.04 18.20 -0.86
C GLY A 28 -8.59 18.08 0.55
N ILE A 29 -7.81 17.50 1.41
CA ILE A 29 -8.16 17.23 2.82
C ILE A 29 -8.60 18.50 3.57
N PRO A 30 -7.95 19.68 3.40
CA PRO A 30 -8.34 20.89 4.11
C PRO A 30 -9.77 21.36 3.83
N LEU A 31 -10.34 20.93 2.70
CA LEU A 31 -11.70 21.31 2.28
C LEU A 31 -12.77 20.28 2.70
N PHE A 32 -12.38 19.19 3.35
CA PHE A 32 -13.34 18.25 3.89
C PHE A 32 -14.18 18.87 4.99
N LYS A 33 -15.48 18.85 4.77
CA LYS A 33 -16.45 19.23 5.81
C LYS A 33 -16.89 17.97 6.53
N PHE A 34 -16.34 17.76 7.69
CA PHE A 34 -16.76 16.67 8.57
C PHE A 34 -18.08 17.01 9.25
N LEU A 35 -18.94 16.02 9.39
CA LEU A 35 -20.14 16.15 10.19
C LEU A 35 -19.76 16.33 11.68
N PRO A 36 -20.58 17.04 12.48
CA PRO A 36 -20.31 17.19 13.91
C PRO A 36 -20.15 15.85 14.63
N GLU A 37 -20.87 14.83 14.20
CA GLU A 37 -20.80 13.46 14.74
C GLU A 37 -19.46 12.79 14.47
N GLU A 38 -18.83 13.07 13.31
CA GLU A 38 -17.51 12.56 12.93
C GLU A 38 -16.37 13.23 13.69
N GLN A 39 -16.61 14.42 14.21
CA GLN A 39 -15.67 15.18 15.04
C GLN A 39 -15.90 14.97 16.54
N SER A 40 -16.90 14.18 16.90
CA SER A 40 -17.25 13.94 18.29
C SER A 40 -16.18 13.13 19.02
N GLU A 41 -15.87 13.55 20.23
CA GLU A 41 -15.08 12.77 21.19
C GLU A 41 -15.98 11.81 22.00
N GLU A 42 -17.29 12.05 21.94
CA GLU A 42 -18.28 11.23 22.60
C GLU A 42 -18.66 10.03 21.73
N GLY A 43 -18.93 8.93 22.39
CA GLY A 43 -19.27 7.68 21.70
C GLY A 43 -18.06 6.82 21.36
N THR A 44 -18.36 5.62 20.91
CA THR A 44 -17.35 4.59 20.65
C THR A 44 -17.60 3.97 19.29
N THR A 45 -16.58 3.97 18.43
CA THR A 45 -16.60 3.35 17.12
C THR A 45 -15.66 2.17 17.07
N LYS A 46 -16.15 1.03 16.57
CA LYS A 46 -15.38 -0.21 16.42
C LYS A 46 -14.87 -0.33 14.99
N TRP A 47 -13.57 -0.47 14.84
CA TRP A 47 -12.92 -0.60 13.53
C TRP A 47 -11.72 -1.54 13.60
N LYS A 48 -11.06 -1.78 12.48
CA LYS A 48 -9.92 -2.69 12.39
C LYS A 48 -8.85 -2.07 11.50
N ARG A 49 -7.59 -2.30 11.87
CA ARG A 49 -6.46 -1.97 11.01
C ARG A 49 -5.35 -3.00 11.13
N PHE A 50 -4.50 -3.08 10.13
CA PHE A 50 -3.29 -3.87 10.21
C PHE A 50 -2.24 -3.11 11.02
N GLU A 51 -1.68 -3.77 12.02
CA GLU A 51 -0.59 -3.25 12.86
C GLU A 51 0.50 -4.30 13.03
N TYR A 52 1.73 -3.84 13.25
CA TYR A 52 2.78 -4.72 13.71
C TYR A 52 2.58 -5.03 15.19
N VAL A 53 2.30 -6.28 15.50
CA VAL A 53 2.18 -6.77 16.88
C VAL A 53 3.36 -7.64 17.23
N LEU A 54 3.80 -7.56 18.49
CA LEU A 54 4.87 -8.41 19.01
C LEU A 54 4.38 -9.85 19.12
N THR A 55 5.19 -10.80 18.65
CA THR A 55 4.84 -12.23 18.68
C THR A 55 5.23 -12.90 19.99
N GLY A 56 5.92 -12.19 20.90
CA GLY A 56 6.51 -12.76 22.12
C GLY A 56 7.77 -13.59 21.87
N LYS A 57 8.21 -13.72 20.61
CA LYS A 57 9.44 -14.41 20.23
C LYS A 57 10.57 -13.40 20.05
N VAL A 58 11.78 -13.85 20.33
CA VAL A 58 13.01 -13.07 20.15
C VAL A 58 13.79 -13.68 18.98
N THR A 59 14.30 -12.85 18.10
CA THR A 59 15.17 -13.26 16.99
C THR A 59 16.54 -13.70 17.54
N ALA A 60 17.34 -14.36 16.72
CA ALA A 60 18.72 -14.73 17.08
C ALA A 60 19.60 -13.49 17.42
N SER A 61 19.23 -12.32 16.92
CA SER A 61 19.88 -11.02 17.24
C SER A 61 19.38 -10.38 18.54
N GLY A 62 18.47 -11.00 19.28
CA GLY A 62 17.92 -10.47 20.52
C GLY A 62 16.76 -9.47 20.35
N GLU A 63 16.29 -9.22 19.12
CA GLU A 63 15.17 -8.32 18.86
C GLU A 63 13.83 -9.04 18.96
N GLN A 64 12.81 -8.34 19.44
CA GLN A 64 11.46 -8.89 19.49
C GLN A 64 10.87 -9.02 18.07
N GLN A 65 10.45 -10.20 17.71
CA GLN A 65 9.82 -10.47 16.43
C GLN A 65 8.43 -9.82 16.37
N LYS A 66 8.19 -9.12 15.26
CA LYS A 66 6.89 -8.48 14.97
C LYS A 66 6.22 -9.22 13.82
N LYS A 67 4.90 -9.30 13.86
CA LYS A 67 4.08 -9.76 12.72
C LYS A 67 2.98 -8.75 12.43
N ILE A 68 2.56 -8.66 11.18
CA ILE A 68 1.36 -7.91 10.81
C ILE A 68 0.13 -8.70 11.24
N ALA A 69 -0.78 -8.05 11.97
CA ALA A 69 -2.04 -8.64 12.38
C ALA A 69 -3.17 -7.61 12.26
N LEU A 70 -4.38 -8.10 12.00
CA LEU A 70 -5.58 -7.27 11.99
C LEU A 70 -6.04 -7.03 13.44
N VAL A 71 -5.79 -5.82 13.93
CA VAL A 71 -6.10 -5.42 15.31
C VAL A 71 -7.45 -4.70 15.34
N ARG A 72 -8.30 -5.07 16.30
CA ARG A 72 -9.55 -4.39 16.59
C ARG A 72 -9.26 -3.18 17.46
N LYS A 73 -9.83 -2.04 17.07
CA LYS A 73 -9.76 -0.77 17.81
C LYS A 73 -11.17 -0.38 18.24
N GLU A 74 -11.22 0.29 19.36
CA GLU A 74 -12.43 0.88 19.90
C GLU A 74 -12.05 2.28 20.38
N THR A 75 -12.46 3.28 19.60
CA THR A 75 -12.02 4.68 19.77
C THR A 75 -13.18 5.64 19.52
N SER A 76 -12.98 6.90 19.84
CA SER A 76 -13.95 7.93 19.46
C SER A 76 -14.06 8.07 17.93
N PRO A 77 -15.18 8.56 17.38
CA PRO A 77 -15.29 8.89 15.97
C PRO A 77 -14.19 9.83 15.51
N LYS A 78 -13.88 10.86 16.27
CA LYS A 78 -12.80 11.83 15.98
C LYS A 78 -11.45 11.16 15.76
N GLU A 79 -11.06 10.21 16.62
CA GLU A 79 -9.77 9.50 16.49
C GLU A 79 -9.73 8.64 15.21
N LEU A 80 -10.83 7.97 14.89
CA LEU A 80 -10.96 7.22 13.63
C LEU A 80 -10.76 8.14 12.42
N PHE A 81 -11.45 9.28 12.38
CA PHE A 81 -11.35 10.23 11.27
C PHE A 81 -9.98 10.88 11.16
N GLN A 82 -9.33 11.21 12.27
CA GLN A 82 -7.94 11.69 12.26
C GLN A 82 -7.00 10.64 11.66
N TYR A 83 -7.19 9.39 12.01
CA TYR A 83 -6.42 8.29 11.41
C TYR A 83 -6.69 8.16 9.90
N PHE A 84 -7.95 8.26 9.48
CA PHE A 84 -8.34 8.22 8.07
C PHE A 84 -7.72 9.37 7.27
N ILE A 85 -7.76 10.60 7.78
CA ILE A 85 -7.12 11.77 7.18
C ILE A 85 -5.63 11.52 6.96
N LYS A 86 -4.93 11.01 7.97
CA LYS A 86 -3.52 10.70 7.87
C LYS A 86 -3.20 9.66 6.78
N LEU A 87 -4.08 8.69 6.56
CA LEU A 87 -3.92 7.74 5.45
C LEU A 87 -4.15 8.38 4.08
N LEU A 88 -5.00 9.41 4.02
CA LEU A 88 -5.25 10.12 2.77
C LEU A 88 -4.10 11.03 2.35
N GLU A 89 -3.24 11.49 3.28
CA GLU A 89 -2.14 12.41 2.97
C GLU A 89 -1.21 11.86 1.88
N ASP A 90 -0.84 10.59 1.95
CA ASP A 90 0.09 9.96 1.01
C ASP A 90 -0.61 9.35 -0.22
N TYR A 91 -1.94 9.21 -0.17
CA TYR A 91 -2.67 8.45 -1.18
C TYR A 91 -2.60 9.03 -2.59
N PRO A 92 -2.75 10.36 -2.84
CA PRO A 92 -2.71 10.92 -4.19
C PRO A 92 -1.37 10.72 -4.87
N TYR A 93 -0.29 10.88 -4.11
CA TYR A 93 1.05 10.61 -4.62
C TYR A 93 1.23 9.15 -4.98
N HIS A 94 0.76 8.25 -4.12
CA HIS A 94 0.84 6.82 -4.37
C HIS A 94 0.05 6.41 -5.62
N GLN A 95 -1.16 6.96 -5.79
CA GLN A 95 -1.97 6.74 -6.98
C GLN A 95 -1.30 7.29 -8.24
N PHE A 96 -0.73 8.50 -8.17
CA PHE A 96 0.02 9.09 -9.27
C PHE A 96 1.17 8.19 -9.71
N MET A 97 1.98 7.72 -8.76
CA MET A 97 3.12 6.84 -9.04
C MET A 97 2.68 5.53 -9.71
N ALA A 98 1.60 4.92 -9.25
CA ALA A 98 1.08 3.68 -9.83
C ALA A 98 0.62 3.89 -11.29
N ILE A 99 -0.10 4.97 -11.57
CA ILE A 99 -0.54 5.31 -12.93
C ILE A 99 0.66 5.65 -13.82
N TRP A 100 1.61 6.43 -13.32
CA TRP A 100 2.81 6.81 -14.04
C TRP A 100 3.67 5.59 -14.41
N GLN A 101 3.94 4.70 -13.45
CA GLN A 101 4.70 3.48 -13.69
C GLN A 101 4.01 2.57 -14.72
N ARG A 102 2.69 2.43 -14.60
CA ARG A 102 1.91 1.66 -15.59
C ARG A 102 2.05 2.24 -16.99
N LYS A 103 1.90 3.56 -17.13
CA LYS A 103 2.03 4.22 -18.43
C LYS A 103 3.44 4.06 -19.01
N GLN A 104 4.50 4.19 -18.20
CA GLN A 104 5.87 3.95 -18.67
C GLN A 104 6.05 2.52 -19.21
N LEU A 105 5.45 1.54 -18.55
CA LEU A 105 5.49 0.15 -19.04
C LEU A 105 4.71 0.00 -20.34
N ASP A 106 3.52 0.56 -20.44
CA ASP A 106 2.68 0.47 -21.64
C ASP A 106 3.38 1.16 -22.82
N ASP A 107 3.92 2.37 -22.63
CA ASP A 107 4.71 3.10 -23.64
C ASP A 107 5.95 2.31 -24.10
N LEU A 108 6.63 1.64 -23.16
CA LEU A 108 7.79 0.79 -23.48
C LEU A 108 7.37 -0.42 -24.33
N LEU A 109 6.25 -1.08 -23.97
CA LEU A 109 5.75 -2.26 -24.71
C LEU A 109 5.25 -1.88 -26.09
N GLU A 110 4.57 -0.74 -26.24
CA GLU A 110 4.07 -0.27 -27.55
C GLU A 110 5.20 0.13 -28.51
N ASN A 111 6.34 0.58 -27.99
CA ASN A 111 7.50 1.01 -28.78
C ASN A 111 8.65 0.01 -28.74
N LEU A 112 8.39 -1.26 -28.39
CA LEU A 112 9.43 -2.27 -28.29
C LEU A 112 10.02 -2.57 -29.68
N PRO A 113 11.34 -2.39 -29.89
CA PRO A 113 11.96 -2.68 -31.19
C PRO A 113 11.92 -4.17 -31.52
N LEU A 114 11.83 -4.48 -32.81
CA LEU A 114 11.86 -5.87 -33.28
C LEU A 114 13.10 -6.62 -32.78
N GLY A 115 12.93 -7.80 -32.27
CA GLY A 115 13.99 -8.63 -31.72
C GLY A 115 14.41 -8.24 -30.29
N HIS A 116 13.67 -7.34 -29.63
CA HIS A 116 13.84 -7.03 -28.22
C HIS A 116 12.70 -7.67 -27.41
N ALA A 117 12.96 -7.94 -26.15
CA ALA A 117 11.97 -8.44 -25.19
C ALA A 117 12.08 -7.69 -23.85
N VAL A 118 10.95 -7.47 -23.19
CA VAL A 118 10.89 -6.93 -21.85
C VAL A 118 10.63 -8.08 -20.89
N CYS A 119 11.52 -8.25 -19.93
CA CYS A 119 11.37 -9.21 -18.85
C CYS A 119 10.97 -8.49 -17.56
N ILE A 120 9.79 -8.80 -17.03
CA ILE A 120 9.33 -8.30 -15.74
C ILE A 120 9.54 -9.42 -14.72
N HIS A 121 10.38 -9.14 -13.73
CA HIS A 121 10.65 -10.05 -12.62
C HIS A 121 9.95 -9.55 -11.37
N ASP A 122 9.13 -10.41 -10.77
CA ASP A 122 8.55 -10.16 -9.46
C ASP A 122 8.98 -11.26 -8.51
N TYR A 123 9.38 -10.86 -7.30
CA TYR A 123 9.64 -11.79 -6.22
C TYR A 123 8.30 -12.17 -5.60
N SER A 124 7.74 -13.30 -6.03
CA SER A 124 6.60 -13.88 -5.34
C SER A 124 7.01 -14.34 -3.93
N GLU A 125 6.03 -14.73 -3.13
CA GLU A 125 6.22 -15.14 -1.74
C GLU A 125 7.38 -16.12 -1.56
N SER A 126 8.19 -15.91 -0.50
CA SER A 126 9.30 -16.80 -0.16
C SER A 126 8.78 -18.21 0.13
N TYR A 127 9.20 -19.16 -0.67
CA TYR A 127 8.95 -20.57 -0.37
C TYR A 127 9.88 -21.04 0.74
N SER A 128 9.28 -21.54 1.83
CA SER A 128 10.05 -22.30 2.82
C SER A 128 10.13 -23.74 2.34
N CYS A 129 11.32 -24.22 2.03
CA CYS A 129 11.54 -25.66 1.83
C CYS A 129 11.34 -26.37 3.17
N ARG A 130 10.25 -27.14 3.32
CA ARG A 130 9.92 -27.83 4.57
C ARG A 130 9.78 -29.31 4.36
N GLY A 131 10.29 -30.08 5.30
CA GLY A 131 9.86 -31.45 5.50
C GLY A 131 8.47 -31.50 6.13
N GLN A 132 7.68 -32.49 5.77
CA GLN A 132 6.27 -32.62 6.20
C GLN A 132 6.09 -32.77 7.75
N ASN A 133 7.17 -33.00 8.50
CA ASN A 133 7.19 -33.26 9.94
C ASN A 133 8.22 -32.41 10.70
N GLU A 134 8.51 -31.19 10.24
CA GLU A 134 9.49 -30.34 10.93
C GLU A 134 8.94 -29.78 12.24
N ILE A 135 9.74 -29.89 13.29
CA ILE A 135 9.49 -29.24 14.57
C ILE A 135 9.62 -27.71 14.42
N GLN A 136 8.83 -26.99 15.20
CA GLN A 136 8.67 -25.54 15.11
C GLN A 136 9.98 -24.75 15.22
N SER A 137 11.04 -25.29 15.81
CA SER A 137 12.38 -24.70 15.89
C SER A 137 13.14 -24.71 14.56
N GLN A 138 12.93 -25.72 13.71
CA GLN A 138 13.53 -25.80 12.38
C GLN A 138 12.82 -24.90 11.37
N TYR A 139 11.62 -24.48 11.66
CA TYR A 139 10.83 -23.58 10.83
C TYR A 139 11.49 -22.23 10.55
N PHE A 140 12.33 -21.74 11.43
CA PHE A 140 12.95 -20.41 11.35
C PHE A 140 14.36 -20.41 10.78
N ASP A 141 14.99 -21.58 10.67
CA ASP A 141 16.38 -21.74 10.19
C ASP A 141 16.49 -22.24 8.74
N VAL A 142 15.36 -22.36 8.03
CA VAL A 142 15.37 -22.92 6.68
C VAL A 142 15.72 -21.86 5.63
N ASN A 143 16.62 -22.22 4.71
CA ASN A 143 16.89 -21.46 3.50
C ASN A 143 15.60 -21.21 2.72
N LYS A 144 15.20 -19.95 2.62
CA LYS A 144 14.05 -19.54 1.86
C LYS A 144 14.46 -19.37 0.40
N ALA A 145 13.83 -20.12 -0.49
CA ALA A 145 13.90 -19.87 -1.92
C ALA A 145 12.74 -18.92 -2.31
N SER A 146 13.06 -17.80 -2.92
CA SER A 146 12.05 -16.92 -3.50
C SER A 146 11.92 -17.26 -4.98
N PRO A 147 10.83 -17.90 -5.43
CA PRO A 147 10.62 -18.11 -6.85
C PRO A 147 10.43 -16.74 -7.51
N ILE A 148 11.12 -16.55 -8.63
CA ILE A 148 10.97 -15.38 -9.47
C ILE A 148 9.85 -15.66 -10.45
N SER A 149 8.77 -14.89 -10.38
CA SER A 149 7.75 -14.87 -11.45
C SER A 149 8.27 -13.98 -12.58
N THR A 150 8.44 -14.56 -13.76
CA THR A 150 8.92 -13.84 -14.95
C THR A 150 7.81 -13.78 -15.97
N ARG A 151 7.49 -12.57 -16.43
CA ARG A 151 6.65 -12.35 -17.62
C ARG A 151 7.54 -11.82 -18.74
N ILE A 152 7.47 -12.46 -19.90
CA ILE A 152 8.20 -12.07 -21.10
C ILE A 152 7.18 -11.51 -22.09
N TYR A 153 7.45 -10.34 -22.62
CA TYR A 153 6.71 -9.69 -23.69
C TYR A 153 7.68 -9.58 -24.87
N ASP A 154 7.35 -10.23 -25.97
CA ASP A 154 8.07 -10.22 -27.23
C ASP A 154 7.15 -9.78 -28.37
N MET A 155 7.69 -9.20 -29.41
CA MET A 155 7.01 -8.83 -30.66
C MET A 155 7.58 -9.59 -31.84
#